data_2c5e9ddbca60f3ea881462054c55c294
#
_entry.id   2c5e9ddbca60f3ea881462054c55c294
#
_cell.length_a   1.000
_cell.length_b   1.000
_cell.length_c   1.000
_cell.angle_alpha   90.00
_cell.angle_beta   90.00
_cell.angle_gamma   90.00
#
_symmetry.space_group_name_H-M   'P 1'
#
loop_
_entity.id
_entity.type
_entity.pdbx_description
1 polymer ?
#
loop_
_entity_poly.entity_id
_entity_poly.type
_entity_poly.pdbx_seq_one_letter_code
_entity_poly.pdbx_strand_id
1 'polypeptide(L)'
;MSTKDTEFVHLHVHTDHSLLDGCSRTDKLCARAAELGMKALSITDHGVLYGLTSFFKQAEKHGIKPLLGCEIYLVYEDELALINEERAKQKSRHMGLLARNF
;
A
#
# COMPACT_ATOMS: atom_id res chain seq x y z
N MET A 1 -8.14 26.05 -8.72
CA MET A 1 -6.76 25.68 -9.07
C MET A 1 -6.80 24.48 -10.01
N SER A 2 -6.11 24.57 -11.09
CA SER A 2 -6.06 23.47 -12.05
C SER A 2 -5.21 22.32 -11.47
N THR A 3 -5.75 21.11 -11.48
CA THR A 3 -5.02 19.91 -11.08
C THR A 3 -3.91 19.55 -12.06
N LYS A 4 -3.84 20.21 -13.22
CA LYS A 4 -2.81 19.96 -14.23
C LYS A 4 -1.40 20.33 -13.77
N ASP A 5 -1.30 21.29 -12.86
CA ASP A 5 -0.01 21.81 -12.39
C ASP A 5 0.48 21.10 -11.13
N THR A 6 -0.31 20.18 -10.58
CA THR A 6 0.02 19.46 -9.35
C THR A 6 -0.01 17.97 -9.63
N GLU A 7 1.16 17.36 -9.65
CA GLU A 7 1.25 15.90 -9.71
C GLU A 7 1.14 15.34 -8.29
N PHE A 8 0.13 14.53 -8.08
CA PHE A 8 -0.08 13.89 -6.79
C PHE A 8 -0.11 12.38 -6.96
N VAL A 9 0.58 11.69 -6.07
CA VAL A 9 0.62 10.22 -6.03
C VAL A 9 0.39 9.76 -4.61
N HIS A 10 -0.57 8.88 -4.41
CA HIS A 10 -0.77 8.22 -3.12
C HIS A 10 0.30 7.17 -2.91
N LEU A 11 1.05 7.27 -1.82
CA LEU A 11 2.13 6.35 -1.46
C LEU A 11 1.78 5.41 -0.29
N HIS A 12 0.66 5.63 0.35
CA HIS A 12 0.22 4.85 1.51
C HIS A 12 -1.25 4.49 1.33
N VAL A 13 -1.53 3.33 0.79
CA VAL A 13 -2.89 2.90 0.43
C VAL A 13 -3.09 1.45 0.84
N HIS A 14 -4.20 1.18 1.49
CA HIS A 14 -4.63 -0.17 1.84
C HIS A 14 -5.79 -0.60 0.94
N THR A 15 -5.70 -1.81 0.42
CA THR A 15 -6.74 -2.40 -0.43
C THR A 15 -7.60 -3.37 0.35
N ASP A 16 -8.58 -3.99 -0.30
CA ASP A 16 -9.40 -5.04 0.27
C ASP A 16 -8.63 -6.32 0.62
N HIS A 17 -7.39 -6.43 0.17
CA HIS A 17 -6.47 -7.51 0.58
C HIS A 17 -5.83 -7.24 1.95
N SER A 18 -5.98 -6.03 2.49
CA SER A 18 -5.54 -5.66 3.84
C SER A 18 -6.66 -5.97 4.82
N LEU A 19 -6.53 -7.08 5.55
CA LEU A 19 -7.62 -7.73 6.26
C LEU A 19 -8.35 -6.90 7.32
N LEU A 20 -7.72 -5.85 7.86
CA LEU A 20 -8.27 -5.11 9.00
C LEU A 20 -8.88 -3.76 8.64
N ASP A 21 -8.42 -3.10 7.60
CA ASP A 21 -8.79 -1.71 7.36
C ASP A 21 -8.88 -1.30 5.89
N GLY A 22 -8.63 -2.21 4.97
CA GLY A 22 -8.71 -1.92 3.54
C GLY A 22 -10.08 -2.28 2.97
N CYS A 23 -10.71 -1.35 2.27
CA CYS A 23 -11.98 -1.60 1.59
C CYS A 23 -11.91 -1.35 0.09
N SER A 24 -10.82 -0.80 -0.41
CA SER A 24 -10.72 -0.42 -1.82
C SER A 24 -10.29 -1.60 -2.69
N ARG A 25 -11.11 -1.93 -3.68
CA ARG A 25 -10.75 -2.93 -4.68
C ARG A 25 -9.72 -2.37 -5.65
N THR A 26 -8.74 -3.19 -6.05
CA THR A 26 -7.65 -2.75 -6.92
C THR A 26 -8.13 -2.23 -8.27
N ASP A 27 -9.15 -2.86 -8.87
CA ASP A 27 -9.71 -2.41 -10.13
C ASP A 27 -10.36 -1.02 -10.04
N LYS A 28 -11.15 -0.80 -9.01
CA LYS A 28 -11.82 0.49 -8.78
C LYS A 28 -10.82 1.58 -8.38
N LEU A 29 -9.83 1.21 -7.59
CA LEU A 29 -8.80 2.13 -7.15
C LEU A 29 -7.98 2.65 -8.34
N CYS A 30 -7.55 1.77 -9.22
CA CYS A 30 -6.80 2.15 -10.42
C CYS A 30 -7.65 2.96 -11.38
N ALA A 31 -8.91 2.59 -11.58
CA ALA A 31 -9.84 3.36 -12.42
C ALA A 31 -10.03 4.77 -11.88
N ARG A 32 -10.21 4.91 -10.57
CA ARG A 32 -10.40 6.23 -9.95
C ARG A 32 -9.14 7.09 -10.04
N ALA A 33 -7.97 6.50 -9.83
CA ALA A 33 -6.71 7.21 -9.97
C ALA A 33 -6.53 7.73 -11.41
N ALA A 34 -6.87 6.92 -12.40
CA ALA A 34 -6.82 7.34 -13.80
C ALA A 34 -7.78 8.49 -14.09
N GLU A 35 -9.01 8.43 -13.56
CA GLU A 35 -9.98 9.52 -13.70
C GLU A 35 -9.47 10.83 -13.11
N LEU A 36 -8.77 10.76 -12.00
CA LEU A 36 -8.21 11.93 -11.32
C LEU A 36 -6.92 12.45 -11.97
N GLY A 37 -6.45 11.78 -13.02
CA GLY A 37 -5.24 12.19 -13.73
C GLY A 37 -3.95 11.79 -13.04
N MET A 38 -3.99 10.85 -12.10
CA MET A 38 -2.78 10.34 -11.46
C MET A 38 -1.99 9.48 -12.42
N LYS A 39 -0.70 9.68 -12.46
CA LYS A 39 0.20 8.90 -13.32
C LYS A 39 0.74 7.65 -12.67
N ALA A 40 0.70 7.61 -11.37
CA ALA A 40 1.21 6.49 -10.56
C ALA A 40 0.36 6.30 -9.33
N LEU A 41 0.43 5.13 -8.74
CA LEU A 41 -0.29 4.79 -7.52
C LEU A 41 0.46 3.68 -6.81
N SER A 42 0.47 3.71 -5.49
CA SER A 42 1.04 2.65 -4.66
C SER A 42 -0.05 1.90 -3.93
N ILE A 43 0.22 0.65 -3.57
CA ILE A 43 -0.50 -0.03 -2.50
C ILE A 43 0.50 -0.51 -1.46
N THR A 44 0.13 -0.34 -0.18
CA THR A 44 0.96 -0.72 0.97
C THR A 44 0.09 -1.44 1.99
N ASP A 45 -0.41 -2.62 1.63
CA ASP A 45 -1.25 -3.41 2.52
C ASP A 45 -0.47 -3.86 3.75
N HIS A 46 -1.20 -4.06 4.86
CA HIS A 46 -0.60 -4.46 6.15
C HIS A 46 -0.04 -5.88 6.10
N GLY A 47 1.28 -6.00 6.17
CA GLY A 47 1.97 -7.27 6.38
C GLY A 47 1.78 -8.31 5.29
N VAL A 48 1.12 -7.98 4.19
CA VAL A 48 0.78 -8.94 3.13
C VAL A 48 1.03 -8.34 1.74
N LEU A 49 1.27 -9.22 0.78
CA LEU A 49 1.51 -8.85 -0.62
C LEU A 49 0.45 -9.44 -1.56
N TYR A 50 -0.67 -9.86 -1.03
CA TYR A 50 -1.69 -10.61 -1.79
C TYR A 50 -2.30 -9.82 -2.94
N GLY A 51 -2.37 -8.51 -2.80
CA GLY A 51 -2.97 -7.64 -3.81
C GLY A 51 -2.03 -7.21 -4.92
N LEU A 52 -0.72 -7.49 -4.84
CA LEU A 52 0.25 -6.91 -5.77
C LEU A 52 0.06 -7.36 -7.21
N THR A 53 -0.21 -8.64 -7.44
CA THR A 53 -0.42 -9.15 -8.80
C THR A 53 -1.64 -8.54 -9.46
N SER A 54 -2.75 -8.48 -8.73
CA SER A 54 -3.98 -7.85 -9.21
C SER A 54 -3.78 -6.36 -9.45
N PHE A 55 -3.12 -5.68 -8.53
CA PHE A 55 -2.81 -4.27 -8.64
C PHE A 55 -1.95 -3.97 -9.88
N PHE A 56 -0.90 -4.76 -10.09
CA PHE A 56 -0.02 -4.58 -11.24
C PHE A 56 -0.80 -4.67 -12.55
N LYS A 57 -1.65 -5.68 -12.69
CA LYS A 57 -2.48 -5.87 -13.88
C LYS A 57 -3.45 -4.73 -14.10
N GLN A 58 -4.12 -4.29 -13.04
CA GLN A 58 -5.09 -3.20 -13.13
C GLN A 58 -4.41 -1.86 -13.43
N ALA A 59 -3.24 -1.62 -12.85
CA ALA A 59 -2.48 -0.40 -13.11
C ALA A 59 -2.06 -0.34 -14.59
N GLU A 60 -1.55 -1.45 -15.15
CA GLU A 60 -1.23 -1.51 -16.57
C GLU A 60 -2.45 -1.24 -17.45
N LYS A 61 -3.57 -1.85 -17.12
CA LYS A 61 -4.82 -1.68 -17.85
C LYS A 61 -5.27 -0.23 -17.92
N HIS A 62 -5.07 0.52 -16.87
CA HIS A 62 -5.49 1.93 -16.76
C HIS A 62 -4.37 2.93 -17.08
N GLY A 63 -3.20 2.46 -17.50
CA GLY A 63 -2.09 3.33 -17.86
C GLY A 63 -1.42 4.01 -16.68
N ILE A 64 -1.51 3.43 -15.49
CA ILE A 64 -0.93 3.96 -14.26
C ILE A 64 0.33 3.17 -13.94
N LYS A 65 1.38 3.87 -13.51
CA LYS A 65 2.61 3.23 -13.05
C LYS A 65 2.38 2.63 -11.66
N PRO A 66 2.49 1.31 -11.48
CA PRO A 66 2.35 0.70 -10.16
C PRO A 66 3.61 0.89 -9.33
N LEU A 67 3.44 1.33 -8.10
CA LEU A 67 4.49 1.42 -7.10
C LEU A 67 4.19 0.34 -6.05
N LEU A 68 4.97 -0.72 -6.08
CA LEU A 68 4.72 -1.89 -5.24
C LEU A 68 5.27 -1.67 -3.84
N GLY A 69 4.47 -1.93 -2.84
CA GLY A 69 4.87 -1.71 -1.46
C GLY A 69 4.16 -2.62 -0.48
N CYS A 70 4.56 -2.49 0.77
CA CYS A 70 3.96 -3.22 1.89
C CYS A 70 4.17 -2.40 3.15
N GLU A 71 3.19 -2.39 4.04
CA GLU A 71 3.35 -1.83 5.37
C GLU A 71 3.73 -2.95 6.33
N ILE A 72 4.96 -2.91 6.82
CA ILE A 72 5.48 -3.94 7.70
C ILE A 72 5.32 -3.54 9.17
N TYR A 73 5.42 -4.53 10.04
CA TYR A 73 5.41 -4.32 11.48
C TYR A 73 6.84 -4.35 11.99
N LEU A 74 7.21 -3.36 12.78
CA LEU A 74 8.53 -3.25 13.39
C LEU A 74 8.44 -3.51 14.89
N VAL A 75 9.37 -4.33 15.39
CA VAL A 75 9.52 -4.61 16.80
C VAL A 75 10.98 -4.36 17.17
N TYR A 76 11.23 -3.66 18.27
CA TYR A 76 12.59 -3.44 18.71
C TYR A 76 13.22 -4.73 19.27
N GLU A 77 14.53 -4.82 19.19
CA GLU A 77 15.26 -6.02 19.59
C GLU A 77 15.02 -6.41 21.05
N ASP A 78 14.96 -5.43 21.92
CA ASP A 78 14.65 -5.65 23.34
C ASP A 78 13.23 -6.15 23.57
N GLU A 79 12.32 -5.85 22.67
CA GLU A 79 10.93 -6.31 22.72
C GLU A 79 10.79 -7.77 22.23
N LEU A 80 11.72 -8.25 21.40
CA LEU A 80 11.70 -9.62 20.89
C LEU A 80 11.80 -10.66 22.02
N ALA A 81 12.56 -10.36 23.06
CA ALA A 81 12.71 -11.23 24.23
C ALA A 81 11.43 -11.37 25.06
N LEU A 82 10.47 -10.48 24.84
CA LEU A 82 9.21 -10.40 25.58
C LEU A 82 8.00 -10.83 24.74
N ILE A 83 8.25 -11.47 23.61
CA ILE A 83 7.18 -11.86 22.70
C ILE A 83 6.30 -12.92 23.35
N ASN A 84 5.21 -12.46 23.89
CA ASN A 84 3.96 -13.19 23.84
C ASN A 84 3.06 -12.40 22.88
N GLU A 85 2.02 -13.03 22.38
CA GLU A 85 1.18 -12.46 21.33
C GLU A 85 0.60 -11.08 21.67
N GLU A 86 0.24 -10.85 22.93
CA GLU A 86 -0.34 -9.58 23.36
C GLU A 86 0.65 -8.43 23.31
N ARG A 87 1.89 -8.69 23.73
CA ARG A 87 2.91 -7.65 23.76
C ARG A 87 3.42 -7.29 22.37
N ALA A 88 3.54 -8.27 21.49
CA ALA A 88 3.89 -8.03 20.11
C ALA A 88 2.87 -7.12 19.43
N LYS A 89 1.59 -7.33 19.67
CA LYS A 89 0.52 -6.51 19.13
C LYS A 89 0.53 -5.08 19.67
N GLN A 90 0.83 -4.90 20.93
CA GLN A 90 0.82 -3.59 21.56
C GLN A 90 2.00 -2.72 21.17
N LYS A 91 3.12 -3.34 20.83
CA LYS A 91 4.38 -2.61 20.60
C LYS A 91 4.84 -2.58 19.15
N SER A 92 4.15 -3.25 18.25
CA SER A 92 4.50 -3.19 16.84
C SER A 92 4.25 -1.79 16.29
N ARG A 93 5.18 -1.34 15.50
CA ARG A 93 5.09 -0.07 14.78
C ARG A 93 5.03 -0.37 13.30
N HIS A 94 4.42 0.51 12.55
CA HIS A 94 4.25 0.32 11.13
C HIS A 94 5.30 1.11 10.34
N MET A 95 5.83 0.47 9.31
CA MET A 95 6.73 1.13 8.36
C MET A 95 6.29 0.78 6.95
N GLY A 96 6.07 1.79 6.13
CA GLY A 96 5.81 1.61 4.71
C GLY A 96 7.10 1.37 3.95
N LEU A 97 7.13 0.32 3.15
CA LEU A 97 8.24 0.03 2.25
C LEU A 97 7.73 0.10 0.82
N LEU A 98 8.46 0.79 -0.03
CA LEU A 98 8.15 0.88 -1.45
C LEU A 98 9.31 0.30 -2.25
N ALA A 99 8.98 -0.57 -3.21
CA ALA A 99 9.98 -1.10 -4.11
C ALA A 99 10.47 -0.01 -5.07
N ARG A 100 11.77 0.13 -5.19
CA ARG A 100 12.38 1.13 -6.05
C ARG A 100 12.36 0.69 -7.51
N ASN A 101 12.47 -0.60 -7.74
CA ASN A 101 12.38 -1.23 -9.05
C ASN A 101 11.98 -2.69 -8.90
N PHE A 102 11.76 -3.35 -10.00
CA PHE A 102 11.44 -4.77 -10.00
C PHE A 102 12.67 -5.65 -9.84
#